data_41e68378d9e93c4e4dd7c4772a86e262
#
_entry.id   41e68378d9e93c4e4dd7c4772a86e262
#
_cell.length_a   1.000
_cell.length_b   1.000
_cell.length_c   1.000
_cell.angle_alpha   90.00
_cell.angle_beta   90.00
_cell.angle_gamma   90.00
#
_symmetry.space_group_name_H-M   'P 1'
#
loop_
_entity.id
_entity.type
_entity.pdbx_description
1 polymer ?
#
loop_
_entity_poly.entity_id
_entity_poly.type
_entity_poly.pdbx_seq_one_letter_code
_entity_poly.pdbx_strand_id
1 'polypeptide(L)'
;MARSERGGEKGVLQIAVCDDERAAADLIAGLARDWARGRGVEACVDTFASADALLFSLDDGVPDVALLDIEMPGASGMELARLLRERGERTQVVFVTDIIDHVFDGYDVDAVSYLLKPARADRLFLALDRARERLGRAEPVLVV
;
A
#
# COMPACT_ATOMS: atom_id res chain seq x y z
N MET A 1 -18.83 4.36 7.37
CA MET A 1 -18.20 3.54 7.51
C MET A 1 -17.79 2.43 6.68
N ALA A 2 -17.41 2.69 5.53
CA ALA A 2 -16.95 1.68 4.61
C ALA A 2 -15.77 0.88 5.13
N ARG A 3 -15.04 1.45 6.07
CA ARG A 3 -13.86 0.74 6.55
C ARG A 3 -14.16 -0.51 7.34
N SER A 4 -15.35 -0.61 7.91
CA SER A 4 -15.67 -1.78 8.69
C SER A 4 -15.78 -3.04 7.82
N GLU A 5 -15.85 -2.87 6.52
CA GLU A 5 -15.95 -4.01 5.62
C GLU A 5 -14.60 -4.46 5.10
N ARG A 6 -13.57 -3.70 5.45
CA ARG A 6 -12.23 -4.00 4.98
C ARG A 6 -11.73 -5.30 5.59
N GLY A 7 -11.01 -6.06 4.81
CA GLY A 7 -10.41 -7.30 5.27
C GLY A 7 -11.36 -8.46 5.37
N GLY A 8 -12.66 -8.20 5.41
CA GLY A 8 -13.62 -9.26 5.51
C GLY A 8 -14.28 -9.62 4.20
N GLU A 9 -14.01 -8.83 3.16
CA GLU A 9 -14.69 -9.01 1.89
C GLU A 9 -13.80 -9.72 0.90
N LYS A 10 -14.18 -10.92 0.54
CA LYS A 10 -13.43 -11.66 -0.44
C LYS A 10 -13.57 -11.02 -1.80
N GLY A 11 -12.48 -10.96 -2.52
CA GLY A 11 -12.49 -10.41 -3.86
C GLY A 11 -12.33 -8.91 -3.92
N VAL A 12 -12.35 -8.22 -2.79
CA VAL A 12 -12.14 -6.78 -2.76
C VAL A 12 -10.71 -6.50 -2.31
N LEU A 13 -9.93 -5.86 -3.16
CA LEU A 13 -8.54 -5.53 -2.85
C LEU A 13 -8.51 -4.31 -1.96
N GLN A 14 -7.84 -4.42 -0.82
CA GLN A 14 -7.76 -3.34 0.15
C GLN A 14 -6.46 -2.59 -0.05
N ILE A 15 -6.54 -1.32 -0.45
CA ILE A 15 -5.37 -0.49 -0.71
C ILE A 15 -5.36 0.67 0.28
N ALA A 16 -4.25 0.82 0.99
CA ALA A 16 -4.04 1.94 1.90
C ALA A 16 -3.04 2.90 1.29
N VAL A 17 -3.31 4.19 1.38
CA VAL A 17 -2.39 5.23 0.94
C VAL A 17 -2.04 6.05 2.16
N CYS A 18 -0.75 6.14 2.50
CA CYS A 18 -0.32 6.86 3.69
C CYS A 18 0.66 7.96 3.28
N ASP A 19 0.25 9.21 3.45
CA ASP A 19 1.03 10.37 3.07
C ASP A 19 0.49 11.57 3.85
N ASP A 20 1.37 12.32 4.50
CA ASP A 20 0.94 13.46 5.29
C ASP A 20 0.54 14.67 4.43
N GLU A 21 0.88 14.66 3.16
CA GLU A 21 0.44 15.70 2.23
C GLU A 21 -0.86 15.27 1.59
N ARG A 22 -1.92 15.96 1.91
CA ARG A 22 -3.23 15.57 1.44
C ARG A 22 -3.35 15.52 -0.08
N ALA A 23 -2.76 16.51 -0.75
CA ALA A 23 -2.84 16.54 -2.20
C ALA A 23 -2.15 15.33 -2.82
N ALA A 24 -1.01 14.93 -2.27
CA ALA A 24 -0.30 13.75 -2.75
C ALA A 24 -1.10 12.49 -2.47
N ALA A 25 -1.66 12.37 -1.28
CA ALA A 25 -2.46 11.21 -0.92
C ALA A 25 -3.66 11.06 -1.86
N ASP A 26 -4.34 12.18 -2.13
CA ASP A 26 -5.52 12.17 -2.98
C ASP A 26 -5.17 11.80 -4.43
N LEU A 27 -4.04 12.31 -4.92
CA LEU A 27 -3.59 11.98 -6.27
C LEU A 27 -3.30 10.48 -6.38
N ILE A 28 -2.56 9.95 -5.43
CA ILE A 28 -2.19 8.54 -5.44
C ILE A 28 -3.42 7.66 -5.31
N ALA A 29 -4.33 8.04 -4.42
CA ALA A 29 -5.57 7.27 -4.23
C ALA A 29 -6.41 7.28 -5.50
N GLY A 30 -6.49 8.43 -6.18
CA GLY A 30 -7.22 8.53 -7.43
C GLY A 30 -6.62 7.64 -8.51
N LEU A 31 -5.30 7.62 -8.60
CA LEU A 31 -4.62 6.75 -9.56
C LEU A 31 -4.86 5.27 -9.25
N ALA A 32 -4.84 4.92 -7.97
CA ALA A 32 -5.08 3.54 -7.58
C ALA A 32 -6.50 3.10 -7.95
N ARG A 33 -7.47 4.00 -7.77
CA ARG A 33 -8.84 3.70 -8.18
C ARG A 33 -8.98 3.56 -9.69
N ASP A 34 -8.26 4.41 -10.44
CA ASP A 34 -8.26 4.32 -11.89
C ASP A 34 -7.65 3.00 -12.36
N TRP A 35 -6.56 2.60 -11.71
CA TRP A 35 -5.93 1.31 -12.01
C TRP A 35 -6.91 0.17 -11.81
N ALA A 36 -7.58 0.15 -10.68
CA ALA A 36 -8.51 -0.93 -10.36
C ALA A 36 -9.63 -0.99 -11.38
N ARG A 37 -10.18 0.19 -11.72
CA ARG A 37 -11.25 0.27 -12.70
C ARG A 37 -10.80 -0.26 -14.06
N GLY A 38 -9.61 0.12 -14.48
CA GLY A 38 -9.07 -0.30 -15.77
C GLY A 38 -8.76 -1.78 -15.82
N ARG A 39 -8.47 -2.40 -14.67
CA ARG A 39 -8.15 -3.84 -14.62
C ARG A 39 -9.37 -4.69 -14.27
N GLY A 40 -10.52 -4.08 -14.03
CA GLY A 40 -11.68 -4.84 -13.59
C GLY A 40 -11.51 -5.40 -12.18
N VAL A 41 -10.74 -4.72 -11.34
CA VAL A 41 -10.48 -5.15 -9.97
C VAL A 41 -11.38 -4.39 -9.04
N GLU A 42 -12.08 -5.09 -8.17
CA GLU A 42 -12.86 -4.44 -7.14
C GLU A 42 -11.90 -4.04 -6.02
N ALA A 43 -11.84 -2.77 -5.69
CA ALA A 43 -10.87 -2.28 -4.72
C ALA A 43 -11.49 -1.22 -3.81
N CYS A 44 -11.00 -1.20 -2.59
CA CYS A 44 -11.35 -0.16 -1.62
C CYS A 44 -10.05 0.58 -1.30
N VAL A 45 -10.03 1.89 -1.51
CA VAL A 45 -8.83 2.69 -1.30
C VAL A 45 -9.08 3.68 -0.17
N ASP A 46 -8.31 3.58 0.90
CA ASP A 46 -8.39 4.49 2.05
C ASP A 46 -7.11 5.29 2.15
N THR A 47 -7.23 6.55 2.59
CA THR A 47 -6.05 7.39 2.79
C THR A 47 -5.84 7.63 4.28
N PHE A 48 -4.57 7.73 4.66
CA PHE A 48 -4.15 7.99 6.04
C PHE A 48 -3.11 9.09 6.04
N ALA A 49 -3.22 10.02 6.98
CA ALA A 49 -2.32 11.15 7.04
C ALA A 49 -1.05 10.87 7.86
N SER A 50 -0.98 9.73 8.52
CA SER A 50 0.19 9.39 9.34
C SER A 50 0.29 7.88 9.48
N ALA A 51 1.49 7.43 9.87
CA ALA A 51 1.69 6.02 10.15
C ALA A 51 0.82 5.56 11.31
N ASP A 52 0.67 6.40 12.33
CA ASP A 52 -0.16 6.06 13.48
C ASP A 52 -1.61 5.83 13.07
N ALA A 53 -2.13 6.67 12.18
CA ALA A 53 -3.51 6.51 11.71
C ALA A 53 -3.70 5.17 11.00
N LEU A 54 -2.74 4.78 10.19
CA LEU A 54 -2.83 3.50 9.49
C LEU A 54 -2.71 2.34 10.48
N LEU A 55 -1.77 2.43 11.41
CA LEU A 55 -1.59 1.36 12.41
C LEU A 55 -2.84 1.18 13.24
N PHE A 56 -3.48 2.28 13.62
CA PHE A 56 -4.72 2.21 14.38
C PHE A 56 -5.82 1.49 13.60
N SER A 57 -5.82 1.67 12.28
CA SER A 57 -6.85 1.08 11.43
C SER A 57 -6.68 -0.42 11.23
N LEU A 58 -5.55 -0.98 11.61
CA LEU A 58 -5.28 -2.42 11.39
C LEU A 58 -6.25 -3.32 12.14
N ASP A 59 -6.86 -2.81 13.21
CA ASP A 59 -7.86 -3.57 13.94
C ASP A 59 -9.10 -3.82 13.08
N ASP A 60 -9.36 -2.96 12.12
CA ASP A 60 -10.51 -3.12 11.22
C ASP A 60 -10.17 -3.96 9.99
N GLY A 61 -8.94 -4.33 9.84
CA GLY A 61 -8.50 -5.13 8.70
C GLY A 61 -7.16 -4.63 8.17
N VAL A 62 -6.36 -5.55 7.68
CA VAL A 62 -5.02 -5.26 7.20
C VAL A 62 -5.09 -5.05 5.68
N PRO A 63 -4.48 -3.99 5.16
CA PRO A 63 -4.52 -3.77 3.72
C PRO A 63 -3.71 -4.81 2.96
N ASP A 64 -4.15 -5.08 1.74
CA ASP A 64 -3.42 -5.97 0.84
C ASP A 64 -2.23 -5.24 0.23
N VAL A 65 -2.40 -3.95 -0.06
CA VAL A 65 -1.35 -3.12 -0.65
C VAL A 65 -1.28 -1.82 0.13
N ALA A 66 -0.08 -1.38 0.45
CA ALA A 66 0.16 -0.10 1.12
C ALA A 66 1.07 0.77 0.26
N LEU A 67 0.57 1.93 -0.10
CA LEU A 67 1.34 2.92 -0.87
C LEU A 67 1.78 3.97 0.14
N LEU A 68 3.06 3.98 0.48
CA LEU A 68 3.57 4.72 1.62
C LEU A 68 4.58 5.78 1.21
N ASP A 69 4.43 6.98 1.75
CA ASP A 69 5.49 7.97 1.70
C ASP A 69 6.50 7.63 2.79
N ILE A 70 7.77 7.74 2.49
CA ILE A 70 8.80 7.43 3.48
C ILE A 70 8.92 8.55 4.50
N GLU A 71 8.96 9.80 4.05
CA GLU A 71 9.18 10.93 4.95
C GLU A 71 7.89 11.53 5.43
N MET A 72 7.58 11.29 6.68
CA MET A 72 6.40 11.82 7.34
C MET A 72 6.76 12.22 8.76
N PRO A 73 6.07 13.22 9.33
CA PRO A 73 6.28 13.53 10.75
C PRO A 73 5.91 12.33 11.61
N GLY A 74 6.66 12.12 12.66
CA GLY A 74 6.45 10.95 13.51
C GLY A 74 7.11 9.73 12.90
N ALA A 75 6.42 8.62 12.91
CA ALA A 75 6.97 7.40 12.33
C ALA A 75 7.01 7.52 10.81
N SER A 76 8.12 7.11 10.23
CA SER A 76 8.30 7.14 8.79
C SER A 76 7.57 5.99 8.12
N GLY A 77 7.40 6.10 6.80
CA GLY A 77 6.85 4.99 6.03
C GLY A 77 7.71 3.74 6.10
N MET A 78 9.03 3.91 6.24
CA MET A 78 9.92 2.76 6.39
C MET A 78 9.66 2.03 7.70
N GLU A 79 9.50 2.79 8.79
CA GLU A 79 9.18 2.19 10.08
C GLU A 79 7.82 1.49 10.05
N LEU A 80 6.86 2.12 9.39
CA LEU A 80 5.54 1.52 9.24
C LEU A 80 5.63 0.19 8.50
N ALA A 81 6.40 0.13 7.43
CA ALA A 81 6.58 -1.10 6.66
C ALA A 81 7.22 -2.19 7.52
N ARG A 82 8.21 -1.83 8.34
CA ARG A 82 8.84 -2.79 9.23
C ARG A 82 7.85 -3.35 10.25
N LEU A 83 7.01 -2.48 10.80
CA LEU A 83 6.00 -2.92 11.75
C LEU A 83 5.02 -3.89 11.12
N LEU A 84 4.63 -3.63 9.88
CA LEU A 84 3.76 -4.56 9.17
C LEU A 84 4.40 -5.92 9.01
N ARG A 85 5.70 -5.95 8.68
CA ARG A 85 6.41 -7.22 8.55
C ARG A 85 6.54 -7.95 9.88
N GLU A 86 6.81 -7.19 10.96
CA GLU A 86 6.94 -7.80 12.28
C GLU A 86 5.64 -8.43 12.75
N ARG A 87 4.53 -7.92 12.29
CA ARG A 87 3.23 -8.50 12.63
C ARG A 87 2.89 -9.71 11.76
N GLY A 88 3.79 -10.06 10.85
CA GLY A 88 3.58 -11.20 9.96
C GLY A 88 2.62 -10.91 8.82
N GLU A 89 2.41 -9.64 8.52
CA GLU A 89 1.46 -9.27 7.49
C GLU A 89 2.02 -9.47 6.10
N ARG A 90 1.14 -9.84 5.18
CA ARG A 90 1.50 -10.06 3.79
C ARG A 90 1.26 -8.83 2.93
N THR A 91 1.06 -7.69 3.56
CA THR A 91 0.83 -6.44 2.85
C THR A 91 1.96 -6.17 1.85
N GLN A 92 1.59 -5.89 0.62
CA GLN A 92 2.56 -5.53 -0.41
C GLN A 92 2.82 -4.04 -0.32
N VAL A 93 4.08 -3.67 -0.15
CA VAL A 93 4.46 -2.29 0.10
C VAL A 93 5.06 -1.67 -1.15
N VAL A 94 4.55 -0.49 -1.52
CA VAL A 94 5.12 0.35 -2.58
C VAL A 94 5.41 1.70 -1.94
N PHE A 95 6.65 2.14 -2.01
CA PHE A 95 6.99 3.47 -1.51
C PHE A 95 6.82 4.50 -2.61
N VAL A 96 6.16 5.61 -2.29
CA VAL A 96 5.99 6.74 -3.21
C VAL A 96 6.47 7.96 -2.46
N THR A 97 7.63 8.47 -2.81
CA THR A 97 8.33 9.44 -1.97
C THR A 97 9.11 10.44 -2.80
N ASP A 98 9.48 11.58 -2.19
CA ASP A 98 10.36 12.55 -2.82
C ASP A 98 11.81 12.10 -2.75
N ILE A 99 12.14 11.19 -1.84
CA ILE A 99 13.52 10.84 -1.56
C ILE A 99 13.76 9.38 -1.84
N ILE A 100 14.59 9.13 -2.87
CA ILE A 100 14.89 7.76 -3.28
C ILE A 100 16.09 7.19 -2.52
N ASP A 101 16.79 8.02 -1.73
CA ASP A 101 18.00 7.60 -1.04
C ASP A 101 17.76 6.53 0.01
N HIS A 102 16.50 6.30 0.37
CA HIS A 102 16.16 5.30 1.38
C HIS A 102 15.98 3.90 0.80
N VAL A 103 16.26 3.72 -0.47
CA VAL A 103 16.00 2.43 -1.12
C VAL A 103 16.75 1.29 -0.43
N PHE A 104 17.96 1.56 0.07
CA PHE A 104 18.73 0.52 0.72
C PHE A 104 18.21 0.19 2.11
N ASP A 105 17.49 1.10 2.73
CA ASP A 105 16.92 0.86 4.06
C ASP A 105 15.72 -0.06 4.01
N GLY A 106 15.19 -0.32 2.82
CA GLY A 106 13.99 -1.12 2.67
C GLY A 106 14.21 -2.59 2.38
N TYR A 107 15.46 -3.06 2.40
CA TYR A 107 15.72 -4.46 2.10
C TYR A 107 14.97 -5.40 3.01
N ASP A 108 14.86 -5.06 4.28
CA ASP A 108 14.22 -5.94 5.26
C ASP A 108 12.70 -5.91 5.17
N VAL A 109 12.13 -4.98 4.41
CA VAL A 109 10.66 -4.94 4.27
C VAL A 109 10.18 -5.49 2.93
N ASP A 110 11.10 -5.82 2.04
CA ASP A 110 10.80 -6.46 0.75
C ASP A 110 9.72 -5.70 -0.01
N ALA A 111 9.97 -4.42 -0.27
CA ALA A 111 9.02 -3.59 -1.00
C ALA A 111 8.90 -4.04 -2.46
N VAL A 112 7.71 -3.89 -3.01
CA VAL A 112 7.46 -4.19 -4.41
C VAL A 112 8.21 -3.21 -5.30
N SER A 113 8.19 -1.93 -4.93
CA SER A 113 8.78 -0.89 -5.77
C SER A 113 8.99 0.39 -4.97
N TYR A 114 9.86 1.25 -5.47
CA TYR A 114 10.12 2.58 -4.93
C TYR A 114 9.87 3.56 -6.06
N LEU A 115 8.89 4.42 -5.89
CA LEU A 115 8.50 5.39 -6.91
C LEU A 115 8.80 6.80 -6.44
N LEU A 116 9.36 7.60 -7.33
CA LEU A 116 9.67 8.98 -7.01
C LEU A 116 8.46 9.86 -7.32
N LYS A 117 8.16 10.81 -6.43
CA LYS A 117 7.10 11.78 -6.68
C LYS A 117 7.54 12.78 -7.75
N PRO A 118 6.61 13.31 -8.52
CA PRO A 118 5.17 13.06 -8.50
C PRO A 118 4.85 11.69 -9.08
N ALA A 119 3.85 11.05 -8.51
CA ALA A 119 3.48 9.71 -8.94
C ALA A 119 3.00 9.73 -10.38
N ARG A 120 3.60 8.90 -11.20
CA ARG A 120 3.20 8.76 -12.59
C ARG A 120 2.30 7.55 -12.73
N ALA A 121 1.23 7.73 -13.48
CA ALA A 121 0.25 6.65 -13.63
C ALA A 121 0.88 5.37 -14.15
N ASP A 122 1.73 5.48 -15.19
CA ASP A 122 2.32 4.29 -15.79
C ASP A 122 3.18 3.51 -14.79
N ARG A 123 3.95 4.22 -13.97
CA ARG A 123 4.81 3.58 -12.98
C ARG A 123 4.02 2.99 -11.83
N LEU A 124 3.03 3.73 -11.35
CA LEU A 124 2.20 3.26 -10.26
C LEU A 124 1.39 2.05 -10.70
N PHE A 125 0.84 2.07 -11.91
CA PHE A 125 0.06 0.96 -12.42
C PHE A 125 0.89 -0.31 -12.51
N LEU A 126 2.14 -0.18 -12.97
CA LEU A 126 3.03 -1.32 -13.04
C LEU A 126 3.32 -1.89 -11.64
N ALA A 127 3.54 -0.99 -10.67
CA ALA A 127 3.78 -1.43 -9.29
C ALA A 127 2.56 -2.15 -8.72
N LEU A 128 1.37 -1.63 -8.99
CA LEU A 128 0.15 -2.27 -8.52
C LEU A 128 -0.09 -3.62 -9.20
N ASP A 129 0.24 -3.73 -10.47
CA ASP A 129 0.17 -5.02 -11.17
C ASP A 129 1.07 -6.04 -10.50
N ARG A 130 2.29 -5.62 -10.14
CA ARG A 130 3.24 -6.51 -9.46
C ARG A 130 2.77 -6.90 -8.07
N ALA A 131 2.22 -5.93 -7.35
CA ALA A 131 1.69 -6.20 -6.01
C ALA A 131 0.58 -7.25 -6.07
N ARG A 132 -0.33 -7.07 -7.03
CA ARG A 132 -1.44 -8.01 -7.20
C ARG A 132 -0.93 -9.40 -7.57
N GLU A 133 0.07 -9.45 -8.41
CA GLU A 133 0.66 -10.72 -8.80
C GLU A 133 1.30 -11.43 -7.62
N ARG A 134 2.02 -10.69 -6.79
CA ARG A 134 2.64 -11.27 -5.60
C ARG A 134 1.60 -11.79 -4.62
N LEU A 135 0.49 -11.10 -4.46
CA LEU A 135 -0.58 -11.55 -3.60
C LEU A 135 -1.16 -12.89 -4.07
N GLY A 136 -1.33 -13.04 -5.37
CA GLY A 136 -1.81 -14.31 -5.92
C GLY A 136 -0.86 -15.44 -5.67
N ARG A 137 0.45 -15.18 -5.76
CA ARG A 137 1.44 -16.23 -5.53
C ARG A 137 1.62 -16.54 -4.06
N ALA A 138 1.38 -15.55 -3.20
CA ALA A 138 1.54 -15.76 -1.77
C ALA A 138 0.42 -16.57 -1.16
N GLU A 139 -0.69 -16.71 -1.86
CA GLU A 139 -1.77 -17.50 -1.36
C GLU A 139 -1.38 -18.97 -1.35
N PRO A 140 -1.72 -19.71 -0.32
CA PRO A 140 -1.39 -21.11 -0.30
C PRO A 140 -2.09 -21.79 -1.46
N VAL A 141 -1.32 -22.36 -2.32
CA VAL A 141 -1.88 -23.11 -3.41
C VAL A 141 -2.16 -24.47 -2.87
N LEU A 142 -3.40 -24.85 -2.97
CA LEU A 142 -3.71 -26.19 -2.60
C LEU A 142 -3.26 -27.05 -3.71
N VAL A 143 -2.19 -27.67 -3.49
CA VAL A 143 -1.68 -28.59 -4.46
C VAL A 143 -2.35 -29.89 -4.18
N VAL A 144 -3.08 -30.29 -5.08
CA VAL A 144 -3.69 -31.56 -4.89
C VAL A 144 -2.98 -32.58 -5.69
#